data_60057f339853d34640313caeb1327c2e
#
_entry.id   60057f339853d34640313caeb1327c2e
#
_cell.length_a   1.000
_cell.length_b   1.000
_cell.length_c   1.000
_cell.angle_alpha   90.00
_cell.angle_beta   90.00
_cell.angle_gamma   90.00
#
_symmetry.space_group_name_H-M   'P 1'
#
loop_
_entity.id
_entity.type
_entity.pdbx_description
1 polymer ?
#
loop_
_entity_poly.entity_id
_entity_poly.type
_entity_poly.pdbx_seq_one_letter_code
_entity_poly.pdbx_strand_id
1 'polypeptide(L)'
;GEDQILTQVKEALSMSRDEFTTDSVLEVLFRMAVTAGKKIKTEVPFSHGNPSVIHQAIRFLEEGGYHVRNKVCMVIGNGEMGKMAAQTLREAGADVTVTIRQYRSGVVSIPVGCSRINYGERMDYLPECDLVVSATASPNYTLTEELFEDVRVERPMILIDLAVPRDIDPEIRKKDNITLYDMDSFRTGETPKELADNLEAAGSIVKAQMNEFFQWLEGRDII
;
A
#
# COMPACT_ATOMS: atom_id res chain seq x y z
N GLY A 1 -6.79 6.66 -6.91
CA GLY A 1 -6.03 6.86 -8.14
C GLY A 1 -4.85 5.91 -8.30
N GLU A 2 -4.92 4.69 -7.77
CA GLU A 2 -3.81 3.72 -7.86
C GLU A 2 -3.77 3.07 -9.23
N ASP A 3 -2.63 3.15 -9.92
CA ASP A 3 -2.38 2.51 -11.22
C ASP A 3 -2.52 0.98 -11.15
N GLN A 4 -2.24 0.38 -10.00
CA GLN A 4 -2.35 -1.05 -9.77
C GLN A 4 -3.79 -1.56 -10.00
N ILE A 5 -4.81 -0.84 -9.55
CA ILE A 5 -6.22 -1.25 -9.71
C ILE A 5 -6.59 -1.33 -11.19
N LEU A 6 -6.21 -0.34 -12.00
CA LEU A 6 -6.46 -0.37 -13.44
C LEU A 6 -5.72 -1.52 -14.14
N THR A 7 -4.52 -1.84 -13.68
CA THR A 7 -3.73 -2.97 -14.17
C THR A 7 -4.41 -4.28 -13.82
N GLN A 8 -4.84 -4.46 -12.56
CA GLN A 8 -5.55 -5.65 -12.10
C GLN A 8 -6.86 -5.89 -12.87
N VAL A 9 -7.63 -4.82 -13.14
CA VAL A 9 -8.87 -4.92 -13.93
C VAL A 9 -8.58 -5.38 -15.36
N LYS A 10 -7.51 -4.89 -16.00
CA LYS A 10 -7.09 -5.32 -17.34
C LYS A 10 -6.61 -6.77 -17.36
N GLU A 11 -5.81 -7.17 -16.36
CA GLU A 11 -5.31 -8.52 -16.22
C GLU A 11 -6.47 -9.50 -16.00
N ALA A 12 -7.43 -9.17 -15.14
CA ALA A 12 -8.62 -9.98 -14.91
C ALA A 12 -9.42 -10.19 -16.20
N LEU A 13 -9.60 -9.13 -17.02
CA LEU A 13 -10.27 -9.26 -18.30
C LEU A 13 -9.45 -10.13 -19.28
N SER A 14 -8.11 -9.99 -19.30
CA SER A 14 -7.25 -10.82 -20.14
C SER A 14 -7.36 -12.29 -19.76
N MET A 15 -7.25 -12.62 -18.48
CA MET A 15 -7.39 -13.97 -17.97
C MET A 15 -8.77 -14.57 -18.32
N SER A 16 -9.83 -13.78 -18.16
CA SER A 16 -11.20 -14.20 -18.48
C SER A 16 -11.41 -14.51 -19.98
N ARG A 17 -10.71 -13.78 -20.85
CA ARG A 17 -10.69 -14.06 -22.30
C ARG A 17 -9.96 -15.37 -22.61
N ASP A 18 -8.79 -15.56 -22.01
CA ASP A 18 -7.95 -16.73 -22.22
C ASP A 18 -8.65 -18.03 -21.76
N GLU A 19 -9.46 -17.92 -20.69
CA GLU A 19 -10.26 -19.04 -20.14
C GLU A 19 -11.67 -19.14 -20.75
N PHE A 20 -12.01 -18.33 -21.75
CA PHE A 20 -13.34 -18.29 -22.39
C PHE A 20 -14.51 -18.12 -21.41
N THR A 21 -14.31 -17.42 -20.31
CA THR A 21 -15.31 -17.16 -19.27
C THR A 21 -15.95 -15.78 -19.37
N THR A 22 -15.58 -14.95 -20.36
CA THR A 22 -16.18 -13.64 -20.60
C THR A 22 -17.13 -13.69 -21.80
N ASP A 23 -18.26 -13.01 -21.68
CA ASP A 23 -19.18 -12.73 -22.77
C ASP A 23 -19.02 -11.28 -23.30
N SER A 24 -19.80 -10.96 -24.32
CA SER A 24 -19.76 -9.61 -24.92
C SER A 24 -20.21 -8.50 -23.97
N VAL A 25 -21.04 -8.79 -22.96
CA VAL A 25 -21.49 -7.79 -21.98
C VAL A 25 -20.38 -7.49 -21.00
N LEU A 26 -19.75 -8.51 -20.44
CA LEU A 26 -18.60 -8.37 -19.56
C LEU A 26 -17.43 -7.71 -20.27
N GLU A 27 -17.16 -8.08 -21.51
CA GLU A 27 -16.11 -7.47 -22.35
C GLU A 27 -16.30 -5.95 -22.46
N VAL A 28 -17.50 -5.48 -22.78
CA VAL A 28 -17.79 -4.06 -22.92
C VAL A 28 -17.78 -3.36 -21.57
N LEU A 29 -18.33 -3.97 -20.51
CA LEU A 29 -18.33 -3.43 -19.16
C LEU A 29 -16.91 -3.16 -18.66
N PHE A 30 -16.03 -4.15 -18.74
CA PHE A 30 -14.63 -4.01 -18.29
C PHE A 30 -13.85 -2.99 -19.13
N ARG A 31 -14.07 -2.97 -20.45
CA ARG A 31 -13.46 -1.94 -21.31
C ARG A 31 -13.90 -0.54 -20.91
N MET A 32 -15.18 -0.33 -20.65
CA MET A 32 -15.72 0.96 -20.22
C MET A 32 -15.22 1.36 -18.85
N ALA A 33 -15.12 0.40 -17.92
CA ALA A 33 -14.53 0.64 -16.60
C ALA A 33 -13.06 1.10 -16.70
N VAL A 34 -12.26 0.44 -17.54
CA VAL A 34 -10.86 0.86 -17.81
C VAL A 34 -10.81 2.25 -18.46
N THR A 35 -11.74 2.55 -19.38
CA THR A 35 -11.84 3.87 -20.03
C THR A 35 -12.19 4.96 -19.02
N ALA A 36 -13.17 4.71 -18.14
CA ALA A 36 -13.53 5.62 -17.05
C ALA A 36 -12.33 5.91 -16.14
N GLY A 37 -11.62 4.87 -15.72
CA GLY A 37 -10.44 5.02 -14.87
C GLY A 37 -9.31 5.81 -15.53
N LYS A 38 -9.04 5.59 -16.82
CA LYS A 38 -8.07 6.38 -17.57
C LYS A 38 -8.49 7.84 -17.70
N LYS A 39 -9.78 8.09 -17.98
CA LYS A 39 -10.33 9.43 -18.11
C LYS A 39 -10.25 10.20 -16.80
N ILE A 40 -10.62 9.55 -15.68
CA ILE A 40 -10.46 10.12 -14.35
C ILE A 40 -9.01 10.50 -14.09
N LYS A 41 -8.06 9.61 -14.39
CA LYS A 41 -6.63 9.86 -14.21
C LYS A 41 -6.13 11.08 -15.01
N THR A 42 -6.72 11.34 -16.17
CA THR A 42 -6.29 12.43 -17.08
C THR A 42 -6.98 13.75 -16.76
N GLU A 43 -8.27 13.72 -16.41
CA GLU A 43 -9.11 14.92 -16.31
C GLU A 43 -9.31 15.40 -14.87
N VAL A 44 -9.20 14.47 -13.89
CA VAL A 44 -9.35 14.84 -12.49
C VAL A 44 -7.97 14.93 -11.86
N PRO A 45 -7.56 16.11 -11.40
CA PRO A 45 -6.28 16.31 -10.75
C PRO A 45 -6.36 15.75 -9.30
N PHE A 46 -6.60 14.45 -9.15
CA PHE A 46 -6.19 13.82 -7.92
C PHE A 46 -4.71 14.09 -7.82
N SER A 47 -4.33 14.98 -6.91
CA SER A 47 -2.99 15.51 -6.81
C SER A 47 -1.98 14.36 -7.05
N HIS A 48 -1.16 14.49 -8.10
CA HIS A 48 -0.03 13.62 -8.41
C HIS A 48 1.04 13.72 -7.31
N GLY A 49 0.63 14.16 -6.15
CA GLY A 49 1.34 14.42 -4.93
C GLY A 49 0.55 14.04 -3.68
N ASN A 50 -0.37 13.08 -3.74
CA ASN A 50 -0.69 12.41 -2.48
C ASN A 50 0.62 11.78 -2.02
N PRO A 51 1.28 12.34 -0.99
CA PRO A 51 2.46 11.72 -0.44
C PRO A 51 2.05 10.28 -0.15
N SER A 52 2.83 9.31 -0.60
CA SER A 52 2.54 7.91 -0.30
C SER A 52 2.27 7.80 1.20
N VAL A 53 1.48 6.84 1.63
CA VAL A 53 1.15 6.65 3.05
C VAL A 53 2.41 6.72 3.93
N ILE A 54 3.55 6.25 3.43
CA ILE A 54 4.81 6.34 4.15
C ILE A 54 5.32 7.79 4.33
N HIS A 55 5.13 8.68 3.36
CA HIS A 55 5.47 10.10 3.53
C HIS A 55 4.55 10.78 4.55
N GLN A 56 3.26 10.43 4.55
CA GLN A 56 2.32 10.91 5.57
C GLN A 56 2.72 10.41 6.96
N ALA A 57 3.12 9.13 7.06
CA ALA A 57 3.57 8.54 8.30
C ALA A 57 4.83 9.25 8.85
N ILE A 58 5.85 9.47 7.99
CA ILE A 58 7.07 10.18 8.40
C ILE A 58 6.74 11.60 8.85
N ARG A 59 5.94 12.34 8.08
CA ARG A 59 5.52 13.68 8.45
C ARG A 59 4.76 13.71 9.79
N PHE A 60 3.83 12.79 9.99
CA PHE A 60 3.11 12.64 11.26
C PHE A 60 4.06 12.41 12.44
N LEU A 61 5.07 11.55 12.27
CA LEU A 61 6.09 11.30 13.29
C LEU A 61 6.93 12.55 13.56
N GLU A 62 7.32 13.28 12.51
CA GLU A 62 8.11 14.52 12.63
C GLU A 62 7.32 15.64 13.32
N GLU A 63 6.04 15.79 13.03
CA GLU A 63 5.13 16.72 13.73
C GLU A 63 4.99 16.35 15.21
N GLY A 64 5.07 15.05 15.54
CA GLY A 64 5.16 14.52 16.90
C GLY A 64 6.56 14.63 17.55
N GLY A 65 7.54 15.22 16.86
CA GLY A 65 8.90 15.38 17.37
C GLY A 65 9.83 14.17 17.19
N TYR A 66 9.39 13.15 16.46
CA TYR A 66 10.23 11.98 16.15
C TYR A 66 10.86 12.11 14.77
N HIS A 67 12.17 12.15 14.70
CA HIS A 67 12.92 12.27 13.46
C HIS A 67 13.58 10.93 13.09
N VAL A 68 13.36 10.47 11.87
CA VAL A 68 13.88 9.18 11.36
C VAL A 68 15.36 9.23 10.98
N ARG A 69 15.95 10.43 10.88
CA ARG A 69 17.37 10.60 10.55
C ARG A 69 18.28 9.90 11.56
N ASN A 70 19.22 9.10 11.07
CA ASN A 70 20.16 8.29 11.86
C ASN A 70 19.46 7.23 12.74
N LYS A 71 18.19 6.89 12.45
CA LYS A 71 17.49 5.81 13.11
C LYS A 71 17.70 4.52 12.35
N VAL A 72 17.76 3.40 13.09
CA VAL A 72 17.79 2.05 12.53
C VAL A 72 16.36 1.64 12.21
N CYS A 73 16.10 1.42 10.93
CA CYS A 73 14.76 1.10 10.44
C CYS A 73 14.75 -0.26 9.74
N MET A 74 13.74 -1.07 10.03
CA MET A 74 13.47 -2.31 9.30
C MET A 74 12.20 -2.16 8.47
N VAL A 75 12.24 -2.62 7.22
CA VAL A 75 11.06 -2.74 6.37
C VAL A 75 10.77 -4.22 6.12
N ILE A 76 9.61 -4.67 6.58
CA ILE A 76 9.14 -6.03 6.37
C ILE A 76 8.31 -6.05 5.08
N GLY A 77 8.84 -6.73 4.06
CA GLY A 77 8.24 -6.80 2.75
C GLY A 77 9.04 -6.08 1.67
N ASN A 78 9.16 -6.73 0.51
CA ASN A 78 9.95 -6.28 -0.64
C ASN A 78 9.06 -6.10 -1.90
N GLY A 79 7.76 -5.90 -1.70
CA GLY A 79 6.82 -5.50 -2.74
C GLY A 79 6.95 -3.99 -3.06
N GLU A 80 6.07 -3.47 -3.92
CA GLU A 80 6.10 -2.06 -4.33
C GLU A 80 6.00 -1.10 -3.14
N MET A 81 5.07 -1.36 -2.20
CA MET A 81 4.91 -0.54 -1.00
C MET A 81 6.14 -0.61 -0.09
N GLY A 82 6.71 -1.81 0.12
CA GLY A 82 7.90 -1.99 0.93
C GLY A 82 9.13 -1.30 0.33
N LYS A 83 9.33 -1.38 -0.99
CA LYS A 83 10.40 -0.65 -1.68
C LYS A 83 10.24 0.86 -1.55
N MET A 84 9.01 1.35 -1.72
CA MET A 84 8.70 2.77 -1.56
C MET A 84 8.97 3.22 -0.10
N ALA A 85 8.55 2.44 0.89
CA ALA A 85 8.81 2.73 2.29
C ALA A 85 10.31 2.78 2.58
N ALA A 86 11.07 1.79 2.11
CA ALA A 86 12.51 1.72 2.29
C ALA A 86 13.25 2.90 1.64
N GLN A 87 12.87 3.27 0.42
CA GLN A 87 13.44 4.41 -0.28
C GLN A 87 13.15 5.72 0.45
N THR A 88 11.90 5.96 0.85
CA THR A 88 11.50 7.19 1.55
C THR A 88 12.23 7.34 2.89
N LEU A 89 12.32 6.27 3.67
CA LEU A 89 13.08 6.27 4.94
C LEU A 89 14.56 6.54 4.70
N ARG A 90 15.15 5.95 3.66
CA ARG A 90 16.55 6.16 3.28
C ARG A 90 16.81 7.59 2.86
N GLU A 91 15.93 8.19 2.06
CA GLU A 91 16.01 9.60 1.64
C GLU A 91 15.85 10.56 2.84
N ALA A 92 15.06 10.20 3.84
CA ALA A 92 14.95 10.93 5.10
C ALA A 92 16.18 10.76 6.02
N GLY A 93 17.16 9.94 5.64
CA GLY A 93 18.44 9.77 6.32
C GLY A 93 18.48 8.66 7.37
N ALA A 94 17.54 7.72 7.33
CA ALA A 94 17.57 6.53 8.17
C ALA A 94 18.58 5.48 7.64
N ASP A 95 19.01 4.59 8.53
CA ASP A 95 19.69 3.34 8.18
C ASP A 95 18.63 2.25 7.99
N VAL A 96 18.48 1.77 6.75
CA VAL A 96 17.34 0.95 6.37
C VAL A 96 17.75 -0.45 5.97
N THR A 97 17.15 -1.44 6.63
CA THR A 97 17.28 -2.87 6.31
C THR A 97 15.93 -3.42 5.85
N VAL A 98 15.92 -4.08 4.68
CA VAL A 98 14.72 -4.68 4.08
C VAL A 98 14.74 -6.18 4.27
N THR A 99 13.63 -6.76 4.73
CA THR A 99 13.50 -8.22 4.77
C THR A 99 13.13 -8.78 3.41
N ILE A 100 13.77 -9.88 3.04
CA ILE A 100 13.48 -10.59 1.80
C ILE A 100 13.14 -12.05 2.09
N ARG A 101 12.15 -12.60 1.37
CA ARG A 101 11.93 -14.05 1.33
C ARG A 101 12.79 -14.63 0.22
N GLN A 102 13.54 -15.69 0.52
CA GLN A 102 14.24 -16.44 -0.52
C GLN A 102 13.22 -17.26 -1.34
N TYR A 103 12.85 -16.75 -2.50
CA TYR A 103 12.16 -17.56 -3.51
C TYR A 103 13.19 -18.24 -4.41
N ARG A 104 12.88 -19.45 -4.87
CA ARG A 104 13.77 -20.33 -5.64
C ARG A 104 14.22 -19.78 -7.01
N SER A 105 13.68 -18.64 -7.47
CA SER A 105 14.06 -18.03 -8.74
C SER A 105 13.76 -16.53 -8.74
N GLY A 106 14.77 -15.71 -9.02
CA GLY A 106 14.61 -14.28 -9.28
C GLY A 106 15.70 -13.42 -8.61
N VAL A 107 16.04 -12.33 -9.29
CA VAL A 107 16.90 -11.28 -8.74
C VAL A 107 16.06 -10.46 -7.76
N VAL A 108 16.43 -10.50 -6.49
CA VAL A 108 15.81 -9.65 -5.47
C VAL A 108 16.39 -8.24 -5.61
N SER A 109 15.55 -7.29 -6.01
CA SER A 109 15.90 -5.87 -6.06
C SER A 109 15.45 -5.18 -4.80
N ILE A 110 16.35 -4.50 -4.12
CA ILE A 110 16.07 -3.58 -3.01
C ILE A 110 16.54 -2.17 -3.40
N PRO A 111 16.01 -1.11 -2.77
CA PRO A 111 16.47 0.25 -3.03
C PRO A 111 17.95 0.43 -2.74
N VAL A 112 18.59 1.28 -3.54
CA VAL A 112 20.04 1.57 -3.41
C VAL A 112 20.34 2.18 -2.05
N GLY A 113 21.37 1.67 -1.39
CA GLY A 113 21.81 2.15 -0.08
C GLY A 113 21.04 1.56 1.10
N CYS A 114 20.13 0.61 0.85
CA CYS A 114 19.53 -0.21 1.90
C CYS A 114 20.28 -1.53 2.08
N SER A 115 20.30 -2.03 3.32
CA SER A 115 20.75 -3.37 3.66
C SER A 115 19.61 -4.38 3.49
N ARG A 116 19.94 -5.68 3.53
CA ARG A 116 18.97 -6.75 3.44
C ARG A 116 19.25 -7.86 4.45
N ILE A 117 18.18 -8.45 4.97
CA ILE A 117 18.22 -9.67 5.79
C ILE A 117 17.18 -10.66 5.29
N ASN A 118 17.32 -11.93 5.69
CA ASN A 118 16.27 -12.92 5.43
C ASN A 118 15.03 -12.62 6.28
N TYR A 119 13.85 -12.83 5.74
CA TYR A 119 12.59 -12.65 6.48
C TYR A 119 12.55 -13.46 7.80
N GLY A 120 13.18 -14.65 7.84
CA GLY A 120 13.27 -15.47 9.04
C GLY A 120 14.07 -14.81 10.18
N GLU A 121 15.00 -13.92 9.84
CA GLU A 121 15.90 -13.24 10.78
C GLU A 121 15.30 -11.93 11.36
N ARG A 122 14.08 -11.57 10.95
CA ARG A 122 13.46 -10.29 11.33
C ARG A 122 13.31 -10.10 12.85
N MET A 123 13.04 -11.18 13.58
CA MET A 123 12.87 -11.11 15.05
C MET A 123 14.21 -10.98 15.76
N ASP A 124 15.27 -11.56 15.22
CA ASP A 124 16.63 -11.41 15.76
C ASP A 124 17.15 -9.97 15.55
N TYR A 125 16.76 -9.35 14.43
CA TYR A 125 17.15 -7.98 14.09
C TYR A 125 16.26 -6.92 14.75
N LEU A 126 15.03 -7.25 15.14
CA LEU A 126 14.03 -6.32 15.66
C LEU A 126 14.54 -5.51 16.89
N PRO A 127 15.27 -6.07 17.86
CA PRO A 127 15.77 -5.32 19.01
C PRO A 127 16.72 -4.16 18.65
N GLU A 128 17.36 -4.23 17.50
CA GLU A 128 18.23 -3.17 17.00
C GLU A 128 17.47 -1.98 16.40
N CYS A 129 16.17 -2.17 16.08
CA CYS A 129 15.38 -1.18 15.36
C CYS A 129 14.80 -0.11 16.27
N ASP A 130 14.79 1.14 15.79
CA ASP A 130 14.01 2.24 16.34
C ASP A 130 12.62 2.32 15.70
N LEU A 131 12.52 1.91 14.43
CA LEU A 131 11.30 1.94 13.62
C LEU A 131 11.19 0.69 12.75
N VAL A 132 10.01 0.07 12.74
CA VAL A 132 9.71 -1.06 11.85
C VAL A 132 8.47 -0.72 11.02
N VAL A 133 8.57 -0.87 9.70
CA VAL A 133 7.45 -0.70 8.77
C VAL A 133 7.11 -2.05 8.16
N SER A 134 5.88 -2.53 8.34
CA SER A 134 5.41 -3.73 7.64
C SER A 134 4.52 -3.36 6.46
N ALA A 135 4.84 -3.93 5.30
CA ALA A 135 4.20 -3.64 4.02
C ALA A 135 4.21 -4.89 3.12
N THR A 136 3.58 -5.96 3.59
CA THR A 136 3.50 -7.22 2.83
C THR A 136 2.11 -7.44 2.24
N ALA A 137 1.99 -8.39 1.33
CA ALA A 137 0.72 -8.92 0.84
C ALA A 137 0.38 -10.26 1.52
N SER A 138 0.88 -10.49 2.74
CA SER A 138 0.61 -11.71 3.48
C SER A 138 -0.85 -11.73 3.96
N PRO A 139 -1.55 -12.87 3.86
CA PRO A 139 -2.88 -12.99 4.46
C PRO A 139 -2.83 -13.16 5.98
N ASN A 140 -1.64 -13.39 6.56
CA ASN A 140 -1.42 -13.61 7.98
C ASN A 140 -0.51 -12.53 8.55
N TYR A 141 -0.60 -12.31 9.86
CA TYR A 141 0.29 -11.41 10.55
C TYR A 141 1.77 -11.79 10.34
N THR A 142 2.60 -10.81 10.09
CA THR A 142 4.05 -10.93 10.00
C THR A 142 4.72 -10.75 11.36
N LEU A 143 4.06 -9.99 12.25
CA LEU A 143 4.43 -9.80 13.64
C LEU A 143 3.21 -10.16 14.50
N THR A 144 3.32 -11.21 15.32
CA THR A 144 2.28 -11.66 16.24
C THR A 144 2.70 -11.41 17.69
N GLU A 145 1.75 -11.41 18.61
CA GLU A 145 2.02 -11.23 20.03
C GLU A 145 2.99 -12.29 20.56
N GLU A 146 2.83 -13.57 20.13
CA GLU A 146 3.70 -14.66 20.56
C GLU A 146 5.16 -14.45 20.15
N LEU A 147 5.42 -13.86 18.96
CA LEU A 147 6.78 -13.57 18.51
C LEU A 147 7.49 -12.54 19.40
N PHE A 148 6.74 -11.74 20.15
CA PHE A 148 7.28 -10.75 21.08
C PHE A 148 7.43 -11.28 22.53
N GLU A 149 7.03 -12.51 22.83
CA GLU A 149 7.19 -13.07 24.19
C GLU A 149 8.66 -13.18 24.61
N ASP A 150 9.52 -13.57 23.66
CA ASP A 150 10.96 -13.74 23.89
C ASP A 150 11.78 -12.49 23.52
N VAL A 151 11.15 -11.45 22.99
CA VAL A 151 11.83 -10.21 22.55
C VAL A 151 11.75 -9.14 23.62
N ARG A 152 12.89 -8.71 24.15
CA ARG A 152 12.96 -7.55 25.05
C ARG A 152 13.14 -6.28 24.24
N VAL A 153 12.14 -5.41 24.30
CA VAL A 153 12.20 -4.05 23.73
C VAL A 153 12.63 -3.09 24.85
N GLU A 154 13.94 -2.84 24.94
CA GLU A 154 14.50 -2.04 26.05
C GLU A 154 14.39 -0.52 25.81
N ARG A 155 14.14 -0.12 24.57
CA ARG A 155 14.03 1.30 24.15
C ARG A 155 12.76 1.54 23.34
N PRO A 156 12.24 2.78 23.33
CA PRO A 156 11.04 3.07 22.55
C PRO A 156 11.20 2.67 21.08
N MET A 157 10.24 1.89 20.58
CA MET A 157 10.17 1.38 19.23
C MET A 157 8.85 1.77 18.60
N ILE A 158 8.88 2.22 17.36
CA ILE A 158 7.68 2.53 16.58
C ILE A 158 7.46 1.42 15.56
N LEU A 159 6.24 0.90 15.50
CA LEU A 159 5.78 -0.02 14.47
C LEU A 159 4.75 0.69 13.60
N ILE A 160 4.88 0.55 12.28
CA ILE A 160 3.94 1.07 11.29
C ILE A 160 3.43 -0.08 10.43
N ASP A 161 2.13 -0.28 10.42
CA ASP A 161 1.46 -1.27 9.57
C ASP A 161 0.84 -0.57 8.35
N LEU A 162 1.41 -0.83 7.17
CA LEU A 162 0.92 -0.32 5.88
C LEU A 162 0.19 -1.38 5.06
N ALA A 163 -0.05 -2.57 5.62
CA ALA A 163 -0.64 -3.67 4.89
C ALA A 163 -2.17 -3.72 4.99
N VAL A 164 -2.78 -4.25 3.94
CA VAL A 164 -4.20 -4.61 3.91
C VAL A 164 -4.32 -6.02 3.29
N PRO A 165 -4.76 -7.04 4.08
CA PRO A 165 -5.08 -7.00 5.51
C PRO A 165 -3.86 -6.68 6.37
N ARG A 166 -4.08 -6.39 7.68
CA ARG A 166 -3.01 -6.03 8.62
C ARG A 166 -1.92 -7.09 8.70
N ASP A 167 -0.69 -6.61 8.77
CA ASP A 167 0.53 -7.42 8.95
C ASP A 167 0.93 -7.58 10.42
N ILE A 168 0.49 -6.66 11.29
CA ILE A 168 0.89 -6.58 12.69
C ILE A 168 -0.32 -6.82 13.59
N ASP A 169 -0.18 -7.76 14.51
CA ASP A 169 -1.19 -8.05 15.50
C ASP A 169 -1.44 -6.80 16.39
N PRO A 170 -2.69 -6.29 16.47
CA PRO A 170 -3.02 -5.16 17.31
C PRO A 170 -2.72 -5.32 18.80
N GLU A 171 -2.67 -6.56 19.32
CA GLU A 171 -2.35 -6.85 20.71
C GLU A 171 -0.93 -6.41 21.10
N ILE A 172 -0.03 -6.29 20.12
CA ILE A 172 1.34 -5.79 20.34
C ILE A 172 1.36 -4.36 20.89
N ARG A 173 0.30 -3.56 20.69
CA ARG A 173 0.17 -2.22 21.31
C ARG A 173 0.22 -2.23 22.84
N LYS A 174 -0.06 -3.37 23.47
CA LYS A 174 -0.07 -3.52 24.92
C LYS A 174 1.32 -3.76 25.51
N LYS A 175 2.32 -4.01 24.66
CA LYS A 175 3.70 -4.25 25.09
C LYS A 175 4.36 -2.90 25.45
N ASP A 176 5.14 -2.92 26.52
CA ASP A 176 5.91 -1.77 26.95
C ASP A 176 6.90 -1.30 25.85
N ASN A 177 7.15 -0.01 25.81
CA ASN A 177 8.05 0.64 24.86
C ASN A 177 7.66 0.50 23.37
N ILE A 178 6.47 -0.02 23.03
CA ILE A 178 6.01 -0.15 21.65
C ILE A 178 4.88 0.84 21.37
N THR A 179 5.02 1.58 20.27
CA THR A 179 3.96 2.40 19.69
C THR A 179 3.60 1.85 18.33
N LEU A 180 2.37 1.37 18.15
CA LEU A 180 1.90 0.82 16.88
C LEU A 180 0.93 1.80 16.19
N TYR A 181 1.28 2.19 14.98
CA TYR A 181 0.44 2.95 14.05
C TYR A 181 0.01 2.06 12.89
N ASP A 182 -1.18 2.31 12.36
CA ASP A 182 -1.70 1.72 11.14
C ASP A 182 -2.03 2.84 10.12
N MET A 183 -2.44 2.45 8.92
CA MET A 183 -2.76 3.40 7.84
C MET A 183 -3.81 4.45 8.28
N ASP A 184 -4.76 4.06 9.13
CA ASP A 184 -5.82 4.97 9.59
C ASP A 184 -5.28 6.03 10.55
N SER A 185 -4.18 5.75 11.24
CA SER A 185 -3.50 6.68 12.15
C SER A 185 -2.94 7.92 11.43
N PHE A 186 -2.68 7.82 10.13
CA PHE A 186 -2.09 8.88 9.31
C PHE A 186 -3.12 9.66 8.49
N ARG A 187 -4.38 9.24 8.53
CA ARG A 187 -5.47 9.96 7.88
C ARG A 187 -5.77 11.21 8.70
N THR A 188 -5.34 12.37 8.21
CA THR A 188 -5.79 13.65 8.73
C THR A 188 -7.28 13.79 8.43
N GLY A 189 -8.10 13.94 9.49
CA GLY A 189 -9.55 13.79 9.46
C GLY A 189 -10.36 14.84 8.70
N GLU A 190 -9.77 15.67 7.86
CA GLU A 190 -10.48 16.56 6.98
C GLU A 190 -10.12 16.22 5.53
N THR A 191 -11.11 15.77 4.79
CA THR A 191 -11.00 15.73 3.34
C THR A 191 -10.87 17.17 2.85
N PRO A 192 -9.74 17.58 2.25
CA PRO A 192 -9.64 18.91 1.69
C PRO A 192 -10.83 19.14 0.74
N LYS A 193 -11.36 20.34 0.67
CA LYS A 193 -12.44 20.69 -0.25
C LYS A 193 -12.11 20.27 -1.68
N GLU A 194 -10.86 20.42 -2.09
CA GLU A 194 -10.31 19.95 -3.38
C GLU A 194 -10.48 18.43 -3.59
N LEU A 195 -10.32 17.61 -2.54
CA LEU A 195 -10.55 16.17 -2.67
C LEU A 195 -12.04 15.87 -2.87
N ALA A 196 -12.92 16.59 -2.17
CA ALA A 196 -14.37 16.45 -2.33
C ALA A 196 -14.81 16.84 -3.76
N ASP A 197 -14.31 17.96 -4.28
CA ASP A 197 -14.58 18.42 -5.64
C ASP A 197 -14.04 17.42 -6.69
N ASN A 198 -12.87 16.86 -6.46
CA ASN A 198 -12.26 15.84 -7.33
C ASN A 198 -13.04 14.50 -7.29
N LEU A 199 -13.55 14.10 -6.13
CA LEU A 199 -14.40 12.91 -6.00
C LEU A 199 -15.73 13.10 -6.72
N GLU A 200 -16.33 14.28 -6.66
CA GLU A 200 -17.56 14.61 -7.41
C GLU A 200 -17.31 14.58 -8.92
N ALA A 201 -16.22 15.17 -9.39
CA ALA A 201 -15.82 15.13 -10.79
C ALA A 201 -15.59 13.70 -11.28
N ALA A 202 -14.88 12.89 -10.50
CA ALA A 202 -14.66 11.47 -10.81
C ALA A 202 -15.99 10.69 -10.83
N GLY A 203 -16.86 10.93 -9.86
CA GLY A 203 -18.20 10.34 -9.82
C GLY A 203 -19.05 10.69 -11.05
N SER A 204 -18.92 11.89 -11.57
CA SER A 204 -19.59 12.33 -12.79
C SER A 204 -19.11 11.59 -14.03
N ILE A 205 -17.80 11.36 -14.14
CA ILE A 205 -17.20 10.56 -15.23
C ILE A 205 -17.69 9.12 -15.17
N VAL A 206 -17.73 8.51 -13.98
CA VAL A 206 -18.24 7.12 -13.81
C VAL A 206 -19.71 7.05 -14.23
N LYS A 207 -20.55 7.98 -13.78
CA LYS A 207 -21.97 8.04 -14.14
C LYS A 207 -22.17 8.16 -15.65
N ALA A 208 -21.39 8.99 -16.32
CA ALA A 208 -21.45 9.14 -17.79
C ALA A 208 -21.13 7.81 -18.49
N GLN A 209 -20.08 7.13 -18.09
CA GLN A 209 -19.70 5.83 -18.65
C GLN A 209 -20.72 4.72 -18.34
N MET A 210 -21.33 4.74 -17.14
CA MET A 210 -22.44 3.83 -16.83
C MET A 210 -23.65 4.06 -17.74
N ASN A 211 -24.02 5.32 -17.99
CA ASN A 211 -25.14 5.62 -18.88
C ASN A 211 -24.87 5.14 -20.32
N GLU A 212 -23.64 5.36 -20.84
CA GLU A 212 -23.22 4.84 -22.15
C GLU A 212 -23.31 3.31 -22.20
N PHE A 213 -22.89 2.64 -21.12
CA PHE A 213 -23.00 1.18 -21.04
C PHE A 213 -24.47 0.70 -21.09
N PHE A 214 -25.35 1.32 -20.30
CA PHE A 214 -26.77 0.94 -20.30
C PHE A 214 -27.44 1.23 -21.63
N GLN A 215 -27.16 2.35 -22.29
CA GLN A 215 -27.65 2.64 -23.64
C GLN A 215 -27.18 1.58 -24.66
N TRP A 216 -25.91 1.17 -24.56
CA TRP A 216 -25.38 0.12 -25.40
C TRP A 216 -26.08 -1.22 -25.11
N LEU A 217 -26.33 -1.54 -23.83
CA LEU A 217 -26.99 -2.78 -23.40
C LEU A 217 -28.44 -2.86 -23.91
N GLU A 218 -29.21 -1.77 -23.73
CA GLU A 218 -30.58 -1.64 -24.22
C GLU A 218 -30.67 -1.75 -25.76
N GLY A 219 -29.68 -1.19 -26.48
CA GLY A 219 -29.64 -1.30 -27.94
C GLY A 219 -29.38 -2.70 -28.49
N ARG A 220 -28.92 -3.65 -27.66
CA ARG A 220 -28.70 -5.04 -28.03
C ARG A 220 -30.00 -5.87 -28.10
N ASP A 221 -30.98 -5.51 -27.30
CA ASP A 221 -32.25 -6.27 -27.22
C ASP A 221 -33.21 -5.93 -28.39
N ILE A 222 -32.76 -5.05 -29.32
CA ILE A 222 -33.55 -4.58 -30.47
C ILE A 222 -33.13 -5.31 -31.78
N ILE A 223 -32.14 -6.22 -31.75
CA ILE A 223 -31.70 -7.02 -32.90
C ILE A 223 -31.95 -8.51 -32.59
#